data_086bc01ff4d8c583730f11f4368cffa2
#
_entry.id   086bc01ff4d8c583730f11f4368cffa2
#
_cell.length_a   1.000
_cell.length_b   1.000
_cell.length_c   1.000
_cell.angle_alpha   90.00
_cell.angle_beta   90.00
_cell.angle_gamma   90.00
#
_symmetry.space_group_name_H-M   'P 1'
#
loop_
_entity.id
_entity.type
_entity.pdbx_description
1 polymer ?
#
loop_
_entity_poly.entity_id
_entity_poly.type
_entity_poly.pdbx_seq_one_letter_code
_entity_poly.pdbx_strand_id
1 'polypeptide(L)'
;MSKLRLLFIKEAQASYISHLDLLRTFQRAFPRTELDIKHSQGYHPHPIISIVLPLPVGQSSDCELLDFEVTQDTDGRGIAEKLNTGMPSGLRVLDCYPATRPVRDLAFLRADVTFEYDNGVPAGAAEALTALFTRPALVIQKRTKRKDLADVDIAPMIQEVHFLHGAHAVTGTVVVQAQNPGLNPQLLEKAIAAHLPALTPDFTRIRRRELLDASGNIFR
;
A
#
# COMPACT_ATOMS: atom_id res chain seq x y z
N MET A 1 -4.41 29.01 -4.26
CA MET A 1 -3.49 27.96 -3.72
C MET A 1 -4.33 26.71 -3.53
N SER A 2 -4.06 25.65 -4.30
CA SER A 2 -4.87 24.44 -4.28
C SER A 2 -4.05 23.25 -3.76
N LYS A 3 -4.68 22.43 -2.92
CA LYS A 3 -4.14 21.14 -2.50
C LYS A 3 -4.73 20.05 -3.38
N LEU A 4 -3.89 19.32 -4.07
CA LEU A 4 -4.26 18.28 -5.01
C LEU A 4 -3.79 16.90 -4.55
N ARG A 5 -4.48 15.87 -5.04
CA ARG A 5 -4.16 14.47 -4.83
C ARG A 5 -4.09 13.74 -6.16
N LEU A 6 -3.02 12.99 -6.37
CA LEU A 6 -2.91 12.02 -7.45
C LEU A 6 -3.39 10.66 -6.97
N LEU A 7 -4.12 9.97 -7.82
CA LEU A 7 -4.34 8.53 -7.76
C LEU A 7 -3.43 7.87 -8.79
N PHE A 8 -2.64 6.89 -8.41
CA PHE A 8 -1.73 6.20 -9.33
C PHE A 8 -1.57 4.71 -9.01
N ILE A 9 -1.18 3.93 -10.00
CA ILE A 9 -0.81 2.52 -9.86
C ILE A 9 0.69 2.36 -9.78
N LYS A 10 1.12 1.30 -9.08
CA LYS A 10 2.51 0.86 -8.95
C LYS A 10 2.56 -0.66 -9.10
N GLU A 11 3.14 -1.14 -10.21
CA GLU A 11 3.13 -2.56 -10.54
C GLU A 11 4.39 -3.00 -11.32
N ALA A 12 4.51 -4.27 -11.64
CA ALA A 12 5.62 -4.86 -12.36
C ALA A 12 6.98 -4.45 -11.75
N GLN A 13 7.95 -4.03 -12.59
CA GLN A 13 9.28 -3.62 -12.12
C GLN A 13 9.22 -2.41 -11.16
N ALA A 14 8.24 -1.54 -11.30
CA ALA A 14 8.09 -0.41 -10.39
C ALA A 14 7.75 -0.84 -8.96
N SER A 15 7.23 -2.05 -8.73
CA SER A 15 6.98 -2.57 -7.37
C SER A 15 8.25 -2.61 -6.52
N TYR A 16 9.42 -2.71 -7.15
CA TYR A 16 10.72 -2.82 -6.48
C TYR A 16 11.43 -1.50 -6.25
N ILE A 17 10.90 -0.36 -6.73
CA ILE A 17 11.49 0.94 -6.44
C ILE A 17 11.21 1.35 -4.98
N SER A 18 12.22 1.98 -4.36
CA SER A 18 12.10 2.47 -2.99
C SER A 18 11.15 3.66 -2.87
N HIS A 19 10.69 3.96 -1.65
CA HIS A 19 9.88 5.15 -1.37
C HIS A 19 10.59 6.45 -1.82
N LEU A 20 11.90 6.56 -1.56
CA LEU A 20 12.67 7.75 -1.96
C LEU A 20 12.80 7.87 -3.49
N ASP A 21 13.00 6.76 -4.19
CA ASP A 21 13.09 6.79 -5.64
C ASP A 21 11.74 7.07 -6.30
N LEU A 22 10.64 6.61 -5.70
CA LEU A 22 9.28 6.97 -6.10
C LEU A 22 9.08 8.49 -5.98
N LEU A 23 9.42 9.10 -4.85
CA LEU A 23 9.36 10.55 -4.67
C LEU A 23 10.21 11.29 -5.69
N ARG A 24 11.46 10.84 -5.93
CA ARG A 24 12.34 11.43 -6.95
C ARG A 24 11.77 11.32 -8.36
N THR A 25 11.09 10.22 -8.67
CA THR A 25 10.41 10.04 -9.97
C THR A 25 9.35 11.11 -10.17
N PHE A 26 8.47 11.33 -9.18
CA PHE A 26 7.47 12.39 -9.24
C PHE A 26 8.10 13.78 -9.28
N GLN A 27 9.12 14.05 -8.45
CA GLN A 27 9.84 15.34 -8.48
C GLN A 27 10.42 15.67 -9.84
N ARG A 28 10.88 14.67 -10.61
CA ARG A 28 11.38 14.86 -11.99
C ARG A 28 10.25 14.97 -13.02
N ALA A 29 9.09 14.39 -12.75
CA ALA A 29 7.95 14.44 -13.67
C ALA A 29 7.17 15.76 -13.57
N PHE A 30 7.02 16.32 -12.38
CA PHE A 30 6.25 17.54 -12.14
C PHE A 30 6.65 18.75 -13.02
N PRO A 31 7.94 19.06 -13.26
CA PRO A 31 8.31 20.17 -14.14
C PRO A 31 7.73 20.10 -15.55
N ARG A 32 7.33 18.90 -16.02
CA ARG A 32 6.69 18.72 -17.33
C ARG A 32 5.21 19.11 -17.35
N THR A 33 4.61 19.33 -16.19
CA THR A 33 3.18 19.66 -16.07
C THR A 33 2.91 21.17 -16.16
N GLU A 34 3.96 22.00 -16.11
CA GLU A 34 3.84 23.47 -16.05
C GLU A 34 3.13 23.98 -14.78
N LEU A 35 2.99 23.10 -13.77
CA LEU A 35 2.43 23.48 -12.48
C LEU A 35 3.48 24.18 -11.62
N ASP A 36 3.08 25.28 -11.02
CA ASP A 36 3.88 25.93 -10.00
C ASP A 36 3.66 25.24 -8.65
N ILE A 37 4.44 24.15 -8.42
CA ILE A 37 4.36 23.36 -7.21
C ILE A 37 5.07 24.07 -6.09
N LYS A 38 4.46 24.09 -4.92
CA LYS A 38 5.07 24.62 -3.70
C LYS A 38 6.35 23.88 -3.37
N HIS A 39 7.42 24.64 -3.15
CA HIS A 39 8.73 24.10 -2.79
C HIS A 39 9.06 24.33 -1.32
N SER A 40 9.94 23.50 -0.80
CA SER A 40 10.51 23.68 0.54
C SER A 40 11.35 24.95 0.61
N GLN A 41 11.48 25.52 1.82
CA GLN A 41 12.37 26.65 2.09
C GLN A 41 13.81 26.12 2.32
N GLY A 42 14.82 26.83 1.86
CA GLY A 42 16.23 26.51 2.12
C GLY A 42 17.12 26.53 0.89
N TYR A 43 18.36 26.05 1.03
CA TYR A 43 19.42 26.11 0.00
C TYR A 43 19.14 25.18 -1.22
N HIS A 44 18.36 24.12 -1.03
CA HIS A 44 18.01 23.17 -2.08
C HIS A 44 16.48 22.99 -2.12
N PRO A 45 15.74 23.95 -2.67
CA PRO A 45 14.29 23.85 -2.75
C PRO A 45 13.87 22.62 -3.56
N HIS A 46 12.93 21.84 -3.04
CA HIS A 46 12.35 20.69 -3.73
C HIS A 46 10.83 20.72 -3.60
N PRO A 47 10.11 20.17 -4.56
CA PRO A 47 8.65 20.08 -4.50
C PRO A 47 8.17 19.40 -3.21
N ILE A 48 7.21 20.02 -2.52
CA ILE A 48 6.58 19.44 -1.33
C ILE A 48 5.51 18.46 -1.80
N ILE A 49 5.85 17.18 -1.75
CA ILE A 49 4.97 16.08 -2.11
C ILE A 49 4.97 15.04 -1.00
N SER A 50 3.84 14.37 -0.78
CA SER A 50 3.68 13.37 0.29
C SER A 50 2.88 12.17 -0.20
N ILE A 51 3.44 10.96 -0.05
CA ILE A 51 2.70 9.71 -0.24
C ILE A 51 1.82 9.49 0.99
N VAL A 52 0.52 9.28 0.75
CA VAL A 52 -0.49 9.15 1.82
C VAL A 52 -0.26 7.90 2.68
N LEU A 53 0.00 6.77 2.05
CA LEU A 53 0.32 5.51 2.74
C LEU A 53 1.44 4.78 1.99
N PRO A 54 2.73 4.96 2.36
CA PRO A 54 3.85 4.34 1.66
C PRO A 54 3.67 2.83 1.45
N LEU A 55 3.90 2.37 0.22
CA LEU A 55 3.84 0.97 -0.16
C LEU A 55 5.21 0.31 0.07
N PRO A 56 5.29 -0.83 0.77
CA PRO A 56 6.53 -1.58 0.90
C PRO A 56 7.11 -2.02 -0.46
N VAL A 57 8.43 -2.16 -0.52
CA VAL A 57 9.12 -2.68 -1.72
C VAL A 57 8.68 -4.12 -1.97
N GLY A 58 8.48 -4.48 -3.24
CA GLY A 58 8.00 -5.79 -3.67
C GLY A 58 6.48 -5.93 -3.71
N GLN A 59 5.73 -4.94 -3.20
CA GLN A 59 4.27 -4.93 -3.30
C GLN A 59 3.80 -4.08 -4.48
N SER A 60 2.69 -4.48 -5.09
CA SER A 60 1.97 -3.71 -6.11
C SER A 60 0.73 -3.04 -5.56
N SER A 61 0.23 -2.03 -6.26
CA SER A 61 -0.95 -1.27 -5.83
C SER A 61 -1.70 -0.68 -7.01
N ASP A 62 -3.03 -0.68 -6.90
CA ASP A 62 -3.96 -0.03 -7.84
C ASP A 62 -4.41 1.36 -7.36
N CYS A 63 -4.03 1.77 -6.14
CA CYS A 63 -4.67 2.89 -5.45
C CYS A 63 -3.72 3.75 -4.61
N GLU A 64 -2.48 3.94 -5.08
CA GLU A 64 -1.56 4.83 -4.38
C GLU A 64 -1.99 6.28 -4.47
N LEU A 65 -1.84 7.01 -3.38
CA LEU A 65 -2.20 8.42 -3.29
C LEU A 65 -0.98 9.27 -2.97
N LEU A 66 -0.83 10.38 -3.71
CA LEU A 66 0.21 11.39 -3.48
C LEU A 66 -0.45 12.77 -3.35
N ASP A 67 -0.23 13.43 -2.23
CA ASP A 67 -0.67 14.80 -1.98
C ASP A 67 0.41 15.81 -2.33
N PHE A 68 0.03 16.95 -2.93
CA PHE A 68 0.90 18.08 -3.22
C PHE A 68 0.12 19.39 -3.23
N GLU A 69 0.85 20.51 -3.15
CA GLU A 69 0.26 21.84 -3.17
C GLU A 69 0.79 22.63 -4.37
N VAL A 70 -0.10 23.42 -5.01
CA VAL A 70 0.23 24.35 -6.09
C VAL A 70 -0.13 25.79 -5.70
N THR A 71 0.60 26.76 -6.23
CA THR A 71 0.37 28.18 -5.95
C THR A 71 -0.80 28.74 -6.74
N GLN A 72 -1.04 28.20 -7.93
CA GLN A 72 -2.17 28.56 -8.80
C GLN A 72 -3.47 27.87 -8.37
N ASP A 73 -4.59 28.43 -8.79
CA ASP A 73 -5.90 27.80 -8.61
C ASP A 73 -6.19 26.86 -9.78
N THR A 74 -6.42 25.58 -9.47
CA THR A 74 -6.68 24.53 -10.46
C THR A 74 -7.40 23.33 -9.81
N ASP A 75 -8.21 22.66 -10.60
CA ASP A 75 -8.93 21.44 -10.19
C ASP A 75 -8.16 20.13 -10.54
N GLY A 76 -7.00 20.25 -11.16
CA GLY A 76 -6.14 19.09 -11.49
C GLY A 76 -6.40 18.43 -12.83
N ARG A 77 -7.39 18.89 -13.62
CA ARG A 77 -7.71 18.29 -14.92
C ARG A 77 -6.51 18.34 -15.89
N GLY A 78 -6.28 17.25 -16.63
CA GLY A 78 -5.19 17.11 -17.61
C GLY A 78 -3.79 16.90 -17.00
N ILE A 79 -3.65 16.92 -15.68
CA ILE A 79 -2.35 16.72 -15.01
C ILE A 79 -1.89 15.27 -15.12
N ALA A 80 -2.81 14.31 -15.00
CA ALA A 80 -2.50 12.89 -15.10
C ALA A 80 -1.87 12.55 -16.45
N GLU A 81 -2.44 13.05 -17.55
CA GLU A 81 -1.93 12.85 -18.90
C GLU A 81 -0.52 13.44 -19.06
N LYS A 82 -0.32 14.67 -18.60
CA LYS A 82 1.00 15.33 -18.66
C LYS A 82 2.05 14.55 -17.86
N LEU A 83 1.74 14.11 -16.64
CA LEU A 83 2.65 13.31 -15.82
C LEU A 83 3.01 11.99 -16.50
N ASN A 84 2.03 11.31 -17.10
CA ASN A 84 2.22 10.00 -17.72
C ASN A 84 3.18 10.04 -18.92
N THR A 85 3.40 11.20 -19.57
CA THR A 85 4.40 11.32 -20.63
C THR A 85 5.83 11.03 -20.17
N GLY A 86 6.09 11.11 -18.86
CA GLY A 86 7.40 10.92 -18.25
C GLY A 86 7.48 9.83 -17.19
N MET A 87 6.41 9.07 -16.99
CA MET A 87 6.43 7.97 -16.02
C MET A 87 7.14 6.75 -16.57
N PRO A 88 7.96 6.06 -15.75
CA PRO A 88 8.54 4.79 -16.13
C PRO A 88 7.47 3.68 -16.17
N SER A 89 7.78 2.60 -16.90
CA SER A 89 6.92 1.41 -16.94
C SER A 89 6.58 0.90 -15.54
N GLY A 90 5.32 0.56 -15.33
CA GLY A 90 4.79 0.11 -14.03
C GLY A 90 4.36 1.23 -13.08
N LEU A 91 4.55 2.50 -13.45
CA LEU A 91 3.93 3.64 -12.79
C LEU A 91 2.98 4.35 -13.75
N ARG A 92 1.74 4.56 -13.34
CA ARG A 92 0.76 5.30 -14.14
C ARG A 92 -0.18 6.10 -13.24
N VAL A 93 -0.25 7.39 -13.47
CA VAL A 93 -1.23 8.28 -12.82
C VAL A 93 -2.58 8.07 -13.49
N LEU A 94 -3.59 7.81 -12.69
CA LEU A 94 -4.96 7.55 -13.14
C LEU A 94 -5.79 8.82 -13.11
N ASP A 95 -5.60 9.64 -12.06
CA ASP A 95 -6.41 10.84 -11.84
C ASP A 95 -5.65 11.87 -11.01
N CYS A 96 -6.09 13.14 -11.10
CA CYS A 96 -5.65 14.25 -10.27
C CYS A 96 -6.85 15.11 -9.89
N TYR A 97 -7.07 15.32 -8.61
CA TYR A 97 -8.26 15.99 -8.10
C TYR A 97 -7.96 16.78 -6.80
N PRO A 98 -8.85 17.70 -6.38
CA PRO A 98 -8.71 18.41 -5.12
C PRO A 98 -8.68 17.46 -3.91
N ALA A 99 -7.67 17.60 -3.05
CA ALA A 99 -7.50 16.79 -1.83
C ALA A 99 -8.43 17.31 -0.72
N THR A 100 -9.72 16.98 -0.80
CA THR A 100 -10.73 17.47 0.14
C THR A 100 -10.78 16.67 1.44
N ARG A 101 -10.38 15.40 1.41
CA ARG A 101 -10.40 14.51 2.59
C ARG A 101 -9.02 14.46 3.25
N PRO A 102 -8.92 14.75 4.57
CA PRO A 102 -7.64 14.68 5.28
C PRO A 102 -7.18 13.23 5.45
N VAL A 103 -5.86 13.00 5.41
CA VAL A 103 -5.26 11.66 5.51
C VAL A 103 -5.64 10.91 6.80
N ARG A 104 -5.96 11.63 7.88
CA ARG A 104 -6.41 11.03 9.14
C ARG A 104 -7.72 10.24 9.03
N ASP A 105 -8.52 10.47 7.97
CA ASP A 105 -9.76 9.74 7.72
C ASP A 105 -9.52 8.36 7.06
N LEU A 106 -8.28 8.10 6.61
CA LEU A 106 -7.87 6.79 6.14
C LEU A 106 -7.81 5.82 7.33
N ALA A 107 -8.58 4.74 7.29
CA ALA A 107 -8.66 3.75 8.36
C ALA A 107 -8.11 2.39 7.95
N PHE A 108 -8.49 1.89 6.78
CA PHE A 108 -8.17 0.53 6.35
C PHE A 108 -7.57 0.50 4.94
N LEU A 109 -6.90 -0.59 4.65
CA LEU A 109 -6.52 -0.97 3.29
C LEU A 109 -7.09 -2.36 2.97
N ARG A 110 -7.55 -2.54 1.74
CA ARG A 110 -7.89 -3.84 1.16
C ARG A 110 -6.75 -4.28 0.26
N ALA A 111 -6.31 -5.52 0.42
CA ALA A 111 -5.28 -6.09 -0.41
C ALA A 111 -5.64 -7.52 -0.81
N ASP A 112 -5.25 -7.89 -2.03
CA ASP A 112 -5.15 -9.29 -2.41
C ASP A 112 -3.81 -9.82 -1.91
N VAL A 113 -3.83 -11.03 -1.38
CA VAL A 113 -2.66 -11.80 -0.97
C VAL A 113 -2.66 -13.13 -1.72
N THR A 114 -1.48 -13.55 -2.15
CA THR A 114 -1.27 -14.84 -2.80
C THR A 114 -0.12 -15.53 -2.08
N PHE A 115 -0.40 -16.67 -1.48
CA PHE A 115 0.57 -17.53 -0.84
C PHE A 115 0.88 -18.67 -1.79
N GLU A 116 2.07 -18.69 -2.38
CA GLU A 116 2.51 -19.66 -3.39
C GLU A 116 3.23 -20.83 -2.72
N TYR A 117 3.00 -22.03 -3.26
CA TYR A 117 3.57 -23.29 -2.77
C TYR A 117 4.14 -24.08 -3.95
N ASP A 118 5.46 -24.24 -4.01
CA ASP A 118 6.17 -24.90 -5.10
C ASP A 118 5.74 -26.37 -5.26
N ASN A 119 5.46 -27.05 -4.14
CA ASN A 119 5.06 -28.45 -4.09
C ASN A 119 3.54 -28.69 -4.06
N GLY A 120 2.76 -27.66 -4.40
CA GLY A 120 1.30 -27.68 -4.30
C GLY A 120 0.77 -27.25 -2.93
N VAL A 121 -0.46 -26.77 -2.91
CA VAL A 121 -1.10 -26.25 -1.69
C VAL A 121 -1.41 -27.39 -0.74
N PRO A 122 -0.99 -27.34 0.54
CA PRO A 122 -1.37 -28.33 1.54
C PRO A 122 -2.88 -28.42 1.70
N ALA A 123 -3.40 -29.66 1.90
CA ALA A 123 -4.84 -29.87 2.09
C ALA A 123 -5.36 -29.09 3.29
N GLY A 124 -6.52 -28.44 3.16
CA GLY A 124 -7.14 -27.63 4.21
C GLY A 124 -6.43 -26.31 4.51
N ALA A 125 -5.49 -25.86 3.66
CA ALA A 125 -4.71 -24.65 3.93
C ALA A 125 -5.61 -23.40 4.00
N ALA A 126 -6.56 -23.23 3.09
CA ALA A 126 -7.43 -22.04 3.07
C ALA A 126 -8.29 -21.93 4.34
N GLU A 127 -8.85 -23.03 4.79
CA GLU A 127 -9.64 -23.14 6.02
C GLU A 127 -8.78 -22.88 7.26
N ALA A 128 -7.57 -23.46 7.30
CA ALA A 128 -6.63 -23.27 8.41
C ALA A 128 -6.14 -21.82 8.49
N LEU A 129 -5.87 -21.16 7.36
CA LEU A 129 -5.50 -19.76 7.31
C LEU A 129 -6.66 -18.86 7.74
N THR A 130 -7.88 -19.14 7.29
CA THR A 130 -9.08 -18.42 7.75
C THR A 130 -9.23 -18.54 9.27
N ALA A 131 -9.11 -19.76 9.82
CA ALA A 131 -9.18 -19.99 11.25
C ALA A 131 -8.05 -19.30 12.02
N LEU A 132 -6.83 -19.22 11.46
CA LEU A 132 -5.72 -18.51 12.08
C LEU A 132 -6.00 -17.01 12.20
N PHE A 133 -6.39 -16.36 11.10
CA PHE A 133 -6.55 -14.90 11.04
C PHE A 133 -7.88 -14.39 11.61
N THR A 134 -8.78 -15.27 12.02
CA THR A 134 -10.01 -14.93 12.76
C THR A 134 -9.89 -15.21 14.27
N ARG A 135 -8.71 -15.58 14.77
CA ARG A 135 -8.46 -15.75 16.21
C ARG A 135 -8.64 -14.44 16.96
N PRO A 136 -9.11 -14.48 18.22
CA PRO A 136 -9.25 -13.29 19.06
C PRO A 136 -7.90 -12.66 19.45
N ALA A 137 -6.81 -13.43 19.41
CA ALA A 137 -5.45 -12.97 19.63
C ALA A 137 -4.49 -13.70 18.67
N LEU A 138 -3.58 -12.94 18.05
CA LEU A 138 -2.60 -13.48 17.11
C LEU A 138 -1.28 -12.73 17.28
N VAL A 139 -0.43 -13.25 18.16
CA VAL A 139 0.84 -12.60 18.51
C VAL A 139 1.94 -13.02 17.55
N ILE A 140 2.67 -12.05 17.03
CA ILE A 140 3.89 -12.25 16.22
C ILE A 140 5.05 -11.45 16.79
N GLN A 141 6.26 -11.90 16.53
CA GLN A 141 7.47 -11.14 16.84
C GLN A 141 7.79 -10.14 15.72
N LYS A 142 7.90 -8.87 16.08
CA LYS A 142 8.25 -7.78 15.16
C LYS A 142 9.48 -7.04 15.66
N ARG A 143 10.42 -6.72 14.75
CA ARG A 143 11.52 -5.82 15.09
C ARG A 143 11.01 -4.40 15.29
N THR A 144 11.35 -3.81 16.43
CA THR A 144 11.08 -2.40 16.73
C THR A 144 12.05 -1.48 15.98
N LYS A 145 11.79 -0.16 16.04
CA LYS A 145 12.73 0.84 15.52
C LYS A 145 14.12 0.78 16.19
N ARG A 146 14.20 0.29 17.44
CA ARG A 146 15.44 0.07 18.19
C ARG A 146 16.13 -1.27 17.88
N LYS A 147 15.62 -2.03 16.89
CA LYS A 147 16.09 -3.36 16.48
C LYS A 147 15.83 -4.49 17.49
N ASP A 148 15.16 -4.23 18.61
CA ASP A 148 14.73 -5.25 19.56
C ASP A 148 13.54 -6.02 19.01
N LEU A 149 13.33 -7.26 19.46
CA LEU A 149 12.12 -8.03 19.19
C LEU A 149 11.03 -7.62 20.18
N ALA A 150 9.83 -7.39 19.68
CA ALA A 150 8.66 -7.16 20.53
C ALA A 150 7.50 -8.02 20.04
N ASP A 151 6.76 -8.55 20.97
CA ASP A 151 5.53 -9.27 20.70
C ASP A 151 4.42 -8.26 20.36
N VAL A 152 3.74 -8.49 19.24
CA VAL A 152 2.65 -7.63 18.76
C VAL A 152 1.46 -8.51 18.43
N ASP A 153 0.32 -8.24 19.06
CA ASP A 153 -0.95 -8.85 18.68
C ASP A 153 -1.48 -8.14 17.43
N ILE A 154 -1.60 -8.88 16.33
CA ILE A 154 -2.10 -8.35 15.06
C ILE A 154 -3.59 -8.64 14.84
N ALA A 155 -4.22 -9.48 15.65
CA ALA A 155 -5.64 -9.83 15.48
C ALA A 155 -6.56 -8.59 15.46
N PRO A 156 -6.41 -7.58 16.34
CA PRO A 156 -7.25 -6.38 16.32
C PRO A 156 -7.08 -5.51 15.06
N MET A 157 -6.00 -5.72 14.31
CA MET A 157 -5.71 -4.96 13.10
C MET A 157 -6.26 -5.63 11.83
N ILE A 158 -6.82 -6.83 11.94
CA ILE A 158 -7.41 -7.59 10.82
C ILE A 158 -8.93 -7.42 10.92
N GLN A 159 -9.54 -6.84 9.89
CA GLN A 159 -10.99 -6.61 9.84
C GLN A 159 -11.72 -7.74 9.12
N GLU A 160 -11.17 -8.15 7.97
CA GLU A 160 -11.76 -9.18 7.12
C GLU A 160 -10.65 -10.02 6.49
N VAL A 161 -10.93 -11.31 6.35
CA VAL A 161 -10.11 -12.23 5.56
C VAL A 161 -11.01 -13.18 4.80
N HIS A 162 -10.64 -13.48 3.57
CA HIS A 162 -11.28 -14.50 2.76
C HIS A 162 -10.22 -15.20 1.93
N PHE A 163 -10.09 -16.52 2.06
CA PHE A 163 -9.11 -17.31 1.34
C PHE A 163 -9.76 -18.39 0.48
N LEU A 164 -9.15 -18.61 -0.68
CA LEU A 164 -9.56 -19.61 -1.65
C LEU A 164 -8.39 -20.56 -1.94
N HIS A 165 -8.67 -21.86 -1.92
CA HIS A 165 -7.70 -22.88 -2.24
C HIS A 165 -7.54 -23.00 -3.75
N GLY A 166 -6.30 -23.00 -4.25
CA GLY A 166 -5.93 -23.26 -5.64
C GLY A 166 -4.89 -24.38 -5.73
N ALA A 167 -4.48 -24.74 -6.93
CA ALA A 167 -3.52 -25.85 -7.13
C ALA A 167 -2.13 -25.56 -6.58
N HIS A 168 -1.60 -24.36 -6.80
CA HIS A 168 -0.25 -23.93 -6.42
C HIS A 168 -0.23 -22.69 -5.53
N ALA A 169 -1.38 -22.13 -5.22
CA ALA A 169 -1.47 -20.96 -4.35
C ALA A 169 -2.78 -20.95 -3.56
N VAL A 170 -2.73 -20.43 -2.34
CA VAL A 170 -3.90 -19.89 -1.64
C VAL A 170 -3.99 -18.42 -1.98
N THR A 171 -5.08 -18.02 -2.60
CA THR A 171 -5.37 -16.60 -2.88
C THR A 171 -6.38 -16.07 -1.89
N GLY A 172 -6.28 -14.80 -1.56
CA GLY A 172 -7.26 -14.23 -0.63
C GLY A 172 -7.32 -12.71 -0.72
N THR A 173 -8.41 -12.19 -0.17
CA THR A 173 -8.60 -10.76 0.08
C THR A 173 -8.57 -10.52 1.57
N VAL A 174 -7.83 -9.49 1.99
CA VAL A 174 -7.73 -9.08 3.39
C VAL A 174 -8.04 -7.59 3.50
N VAL A 175 -8.76 -7.22 4.57
CA VAL A 175 -8.93 -5.83 4.98
C VAL A 175 -8.23 -5.66 6.31
N VAL A 176 -7.25 -4.77 6.35
CA VAL A 176 -6.43 -4.54 7.53
C VAL A 176 -6.31 -3.06 7.86
N GLN A 177 -5.98 -2.75 9.11
CA GLN A 177 -5.79 -1.38 9.58
C GLN A 177 -4.62 -0.72 8.84
N ALA A 178 -4.86 0.45 8.27
CA ALA A 178 -3.89 1.18 7.46
C ALA A 178 -2.88 1.95 8.31
N GLN A 179 -3.33 2.53 9.43
CA GLN A 179 -2.51 3.41 10.27
C GLN A 179 -2.99 3.43 11.74
N ASN A 180 -2.06 3.77 12.64
CA ASN A 180 -2.27 4.09 14.06
C ASN A 180 -2.99 3.04 14.94
N PRO A 181 -2.51 1.81 15.05
CA PRO A 181 -1.38 1.18 14.38
C PRO A 181 -1.74 0.62 13.02
N GLY A 182 -0.81 0.58 12.08
CA GLY A 182 -1.02 -0.05 10.77
C GLY A 182 -0.45 -1.46 10.71
N LEU A 183 -1.13 -2.36 9.99
CA LEU A 183 -0.67 -3.70 9.66
C LEU A 183 -0.23 -3.77 8.19
N ASN A 184 1.08 -4.02 7.97
CA ASN A 184 1.54 -4.41 6.65
C ASN A 184 1.09 -5.85 6.36
N PRO A 185 0.34 -6.13 5.27
CA PRO A 185 -0.09 -7.49 4.94
C PRO A 185 1.04 -8.52 4.83
N GLN A 186 2.29 -8.10 4.57
CA GLN A 186 3.46 -9.00 4.60
C GLN A 186 3.66 -9.68 5.96
N LEU A 187 3.15 -9.11 7.05
CA LEU A 187 3.24 -9.71 8.37
C LEU A 187 2.33 -10.94 8.55
N LEU A 188 1.37 -11.15 7.66
CA LEU A 188 0.54 -12.36 7.64
C LEU A 188 1.39 -13.61 7.40
N GLU A 189 2.37 -13.54 6.49
CA GLU A 189 3.34 -14.63 6.27
C GLU A 189 4.10 -14.99 7.56
N LYS A 190 4.51 -13.98 8.33
CA LYS A 190 5.18 -14.21 9.62
C LYS A 190 4.26 -14.89 10.63
N ALA A 191 2.98 -14.55 10.63
CA ALA A 191 2.00 -15.21 11.50
C ALA A 191 1.80 -16.67 11.06
N ILE A 192 1.75 -16.95 9.77
CA ILE A 192 1.68 -18.32 9.24
C ILE A 192 2.92 -19.12 9.72
N ALA A 193 4.12 -18.59 9.48
CA ALA A 193 5.36 -19.25 9.88
C ALA A 193 5.46 -19.53 11.39
N ALA A 194 4.93 -18.62 12.23
CA ALA A 194 4.96 -18.74 13.68
C ALA A 194 3.91 -19.74 14.23
N HIS A 195 2.71 -19.78 13.66
CA HIS A 195 1.59 -20.51 14.23
C HIS A 195 1.17 -21.75 13.43
N LEU A 196 1.49 -21.80 12.15
CA LEU A 196 1.21 -22.91 11.22
C LEU A 196 2.43 -23.17 10.31
N PRO A 197 3.59 -23.55 10.87
CA PRO A 197 4.85 -23.66 10.10
C PRO A 197 4.76 -24.59 8.89
N ALA A 198 3.90 -25.62 8.94
CA ALA A 198 3.67 -26.53 7.82
C ALA A 198 2.91 -25.87 6.64
N LEU A 199 2.32 -24.71 6.85
CA LEU A 199 1.62 -23.91 5.84
C LEU A 199 2.40 -22.66 5.44
N THR A 200 3.67 -22.55 5.81
CA THR A 200 4.50 -21.41 5.38
C THR A 200 4.64 -21.43 3.87
N PRO A 201 4.23 -20.35 3.16
CA PRO A 201 4.36 -20.28 1.72
C PRO A 201 5.83 -20.14 1.29
N ASP A 202 6.17 -20.61 0.10
CA ASP A 202 7.48 -20.41 -0.52
C ASP A 202 7.64 -18.98 -1.00
N PHE A 203 6.54 -18.36 -1.45
CA PHE A 203 6.50 -16.94 -1.85
C PHE A 203 5.16 -16.29 -1.52
N THR A 204 5.21 -14.99 -1.22
CA THR A 204 4.02 -14.18 -0.92
C THR A 204 3.94 -12.97 -1.85
N ARG A 205 2.83 -12.84 -2.60
CA ARG A 205 2.52 -11.64 -3.38
C ARG A 205 1.42 -10.83 -2.71
N ILE A 206 1.57 -9.51 -2.75
CA ILE A 206 0.60 -8.59 -2.19
C ILE A 206 0.30 -7.50 -3.22
N ARG A 207 -1.00 -7.27 -3.45
CA ARG A 207 -1.49 -6.17 -4.28
C ARG A 207 -2.52 -5.36 -3.49
N ARG A 208 -2.18 -4.12 -3.16
CA ARG A 208 -3.13 -3.19 -2.54
C ARG A 208 -4.20 -2.82 -3.56
N ARG A 209 -5.46 -3.09 -3.22
CA ARG A 209 -6.60 -2.85 -4.11
C ARG A 209 -7.29 -1.55 -3.82
N GLU A 210 -7.45 -1.21 -2.51
CA GLU A 210 -8.22 -0.06 -2.12
C GLU A 210 -7.76 0.51 -0.78
N LEU A 211 -7.95 1.81 -0.61
CA LEU A 211 -7.84 2.51 0.65
C LEU A 211 -9.25 2.89 1.12
N LEU A 212 -9.55 2.68 2.40
CA LEU A 212 -10.90 2.79 2.92
C LEU A 212 -10.92 3.70 4.16
N ASP A 213 -12.05 4.40 4.34
CA ASP A 213 -12.34 5.12 5.57
C ASP A 213 -12.90 4.20 6.68
N ALA A 214 -13.19 4.76 7.85
CA ALA A 214 -13.70 4.01 8.99
C ALA A 214 -15.10 3.40 8.75
N SER A 215 -15.84 3.86 7.76
CA SER A 215 -17.14 3.31 7.36
C SER A 215 -17.02 2.27 6.23
N GLY A 216 -15.79 1.96 5.78
CA GLY A 216 -15.54 1.04 4.68
C GLY A 216 -15.73 1.62 3.28
N ASN A 217 -15.98 2.94 3.15
CA ASN A 217 -16.07 3.59 1.86
C ASN A 217 -14.67 3.87 1.30
N ILE A 218 -14.59 3.94 -0.04
CA ILE A 218 -13.35 4.26 -0.72
C ILE A 218 -12.82 5.63 -0.26
N PHE A 219 -11.55 5.66 0.18
CA PHE A 219 -10.85 6.88 0.53
C PHE A 219 -10.11 7.44 -0.70
N ARG A 220 -10.53 8.64 -1.11
CA ARG A 220 -9.90 9.39 -2.21
C ARG A 220 -9.65 10.83 -1.79
#